data_649b6b1d0aa97f0ee929f81d65e87fea
#
_entry.id   649b6b1d0aa97f0ee929f81d65e87fea
#
_cell.length_a   1.000
_cell.length_b   1.000
_cell.length_c   1.000
_cell.angle_alpha   90.00
_cell.angle_beta   90.00
_cell.angle_gamma   90.00
#
_symmetry.space_group_name_H-M   'P 1'
#
loop_
_entity.id
_entity.type
_entity.pdbx_description
1 polymer ?
#
loop_
_entity_poly.entity_id
_entity_poly.type
_entity_poly.pdbx_seq_one_letter_code
_entity_poly.pdbx_strand_id
1 'polypeptide(L)'
;GLAKTLTAYRSQYEHCMILVDGVYSMAGTYHDLKQYQEIAKRFNSILYIDDAHGFGVFGKQGRGIADHFDLSWDNLLYVGCLNKAFSTQGGFIAGKEYMLNVLRHTAPKIIYSGPLPPPYLAATYKGIDLLKSKAGQKIINNLWLNTKKVNELFRGLGYETNNGSSPIITVKMGSLRELVETAAHCYQSGILLNAASYPVIPKGQHWLRIAVNSNHTAEDIQKLKNVFTEYLAKSGSSVIETAQQIHNK
;
A
#
# COMPACT_ATOMS: atom_id res chain seq x y z
N GLY A 1 22.52 -3.43 -2.85
CA GLY A 1 21.31 -3.64 -2.10
C GLY A 1 21.55 -3.95 -0.63
N LEU A 2 20.50 -4.25 0.14
CA LEU A 2 20.49 -4.39 1.59
C LEU A 2 21.61 -5.31 2.14
N ALA A 3 21.76 -6.52 1.60
CA ALA A 3 22.78 -7.47 2.05
C ALA A 3 24.21 -6.89 1.91
N LYS A 4 24.51 -6.17 0.83
CA LYS A 4 25.82 -5.52 0.63
C LYS A 4 26.07 -4.45 1.71
N THR A 5 25.06 -3.64 2.03
CA THR A 5 25.14 -2.63 3.09
C THR A 5 25.41 -3.27 4.44
N LEU A 6 24.65 -4.33 4.79
CA LEU A 6 24.84 -5.03 6.06
C LEU A 6 26.20 -5.73 6.15
N THR A 7 26.69 -6.32 5.06
CA THR A 7 28.05 -6.89 5.04
C THR A 7 29.12 -5.84 5.35
N ALA A 8 28.96 -4.61 4.88
CA ALA A 8 29.93 -3.56 5.09
C ALA A 8 29.87 -2.92 6.49
N TYR A 9 28.69 -2.84 7.09
CA TYR A 9 28.49 -1.98 8.27
C TYR A 9 27.97 -2.71 9.50
N ARG A 10 27.38 -3.93 9.39
CA ARG A 10 26.71 -4.60 10.52
C ARG A 10 27.60 -4.80 11.74
N SER A 11 28.86 -5.11 11.54
CA SER A 11 29.83 -5.34 12.64
C SER A 11 30.19 -4.08 13.45
N GLN A 12 29.84 -2.91 12.94
CA GLN A 12 30.12 -1.62 13.61
C GLN A 12 29.03 -1.25 14.63
N TYR A 13 27.94 -2.00 14.72
CA TYR A 13 26.79 -1.71 15.55
C TYR A 13 26.39 -2.93 16.40
N GLU A 14 26.06 -2.69 17.65
CA GLU A 14 25.57 -3.74 18.55
C GLU A 14 24.19 -4.23 18.11
N HIS A 15 23.30 -3.29 17.79
CA HIS A 15 21.93 -3.59 17.34
C HIS A 15 21.69 -3.11 15.91
N CYS A 16 20.87 -3.84 15.19
CA CYS A 16 20.47 -3.49 13.84
C CYS A 16 18.98 -3.79 13.61
N MET A 17 18.30 -2.85 12.97
CA MET A 17 16.91 -3.00 12.56
C MET A 17 16.78 -2.67 11.09
N ILE A 18 16.07 -3.53 10.34
CA ILE A 18 15.71 -3.33 8.95
C ILE A 18 14.27 -2.85 8.94
N LEU A 19 14.02 -1.61 8.50
CA LEU A 19 12.70 -1.02 8.42
C LEU A 19 12.21 -1.05 6.99
N VAL A 20 11.01 -1.58 6.78
CA VAL A 20 10.35 -1.64 5.46
C VAL A 20 8.85 -1.39 5.61
N ASP A 21 8.23 -0.81 4.58
CA ASP A 21 6.78 -0.82 4.46
C ASP A 21 6.33 -2.21 3.97
N GLY A 22 5.25 -2.72 4.53
CA GLY A 22 4.56 -3.90 4.02
C GLY A 22 4.02 -3.63 2.63
N VAL A 23 3.34 -2.49 2.48
CA VAL A 23 2.90 -1.93 1.19
C VAL A 23 3.28 -0.46 1.14
N TYR A 24 4.08 -0.06 0.17
CA TYR A 24 4.52 1.33 0.00
C TYR A 24 3.35 2.23 -0.41
N SER A 25 3.06 3.20 0.42
CA SER A 25 1.84 4.02 0.35
C SER A 25 1.63 4.77 -0.95
N MET A 26 2.70 5.24 -1.58
CA MET A 26 2.63 6.00 -2.83
C MET A 26 2.68 5.10 -4.05
N ALA A 27 3.56 4.11 -4.06
CA ALA A 27 3.75 3.21 -5.19
C ALA A 27 2.70 2.09 -5.26
N GLY A 28 2.08 1.73 -4.14
CA GLY A 28 1.17 0.59 -4.04
C GLY A 28 1.88 -0.76 -4.27
N THR A 29 3.20 -0.80 -4.18
CA THR A 29 4.01 -2.00 -4.35
C THR A 29 4.50 -2.53 -3.03
N TYR A 30 4.99 -3.76 -3.03
CA TYR A 30 5.67 -4.40 -1.91
C TYR A 30 6.85 -5.24 -2.42
N HIS A 31 7.75 -5.58 -1.52
CA HIS A 31 8.87 -6.46 -1.81
C HIS A 31 8.63 -7.87 -1.30
N ASP A 32 9.44 -8.83 -1.74
CA ASP A 32 9.46 -10.18 -1.18
C ASP A 32 10.03 -10.13 0.25
N LEU A 33 9.14 -10.06 1.23
CA LEU A 33 9.51 -9.92 2.64
C LEU A 33 10.15 -11.19 3.23
N LYS A 34 10.00 -12.35 2.58
CA LYS A 34 10.76 -13.56 2.96
C LYS A 34 12.26 -13.34 2.78
N GLN A 35 12.67 -12.80 1.64
CA GLN A 35 14.08 -12.47 1.41
C GLN A 35 14.62 -11.46 2.44
N TYR A 36 13.80 -10.45 2.81
CA TYR A 36 14.19 -9.49 3.86
C TYR A 36 14.33 -10.16 5.22
N GLN A 37 13.45 -11.10 5.56
CA GLN A 37 13.53 -11.83 6.82
C GLN A 37 14.76 -12.77 6.85
N GLU A 38 15.10 -13.44 5.77
CA GLU A 38 16.31 -14.27 5.66
C GLU A 38 17.57 -13.41 5.84
N ILE A 39 17.62 -12.24 5.19
CA ILE A 39 18.72 -11.29 5.37
C ILE A 39 18.79 -10.84 6.83
N ALA A 40 17.66 -10.46 7.44
CA ALA A 40 17.61 -10.03 8.84
C ALA A 40 18.13 -11.12 9.78
N LYS A 41 17.74 -12.38 9.60
CA LYS A 41 18.24 -13.52 10.37
C LYS A 41 19.74 -13.70 10.20
N ARG A 42 20.23 -13.70 8.95
CA ARG A 42 21.65 -13.86 8.61
C ARG A 42 22.54 -12.82 9.29
N PHE A 43 22.06 -11.60 9.42
CA PHE A 43 22.81 -10.48 9.99
C PHE A 43 22.43 -10.17 11.45
N ASN A 44 21.73 -11.08 12.13
CA ASN A 44 21.26 -10.89 13.51
C ASN A 44 20.60 -9.52 13.69
N SER A 45 19.59 -9.25 12.88
CA SER A 45 18.85 -8.00 12.82
C SER A 45 17.37 -8.22 13.07
N ILE A 46 16.68 -7.22 13.58
CA ILE A 46 15.22 -7.19 13.68
C ILE A 46 14.65 -6.71 12.35
N LEU A 47 13.66 -7.42 11.82
CA LEU A 47 12.85 -6.94 10.73
C LEU A 47 11.64 -6.18 11.28
N TYR A 48 11.56 -4.88 11.00
CA TYR A 48 10.42 -4.04 11.33
C TYR A 48 9.59 -3.80 10.08
N ILE A 49 8.32 -4.19 10.12
CA ILE A 49 7.39 -4.02 9.01
C ILE A 49 6.29 -3.03 9.41
N ASP A 50 6.20 -1.90 8.72
CA ASP A 50 5.04 -1.02 8.76
C ASP A 50 4.01 -1.50 7.73
N ASP A 51 2.97 -2.17 8.22
CA ASP A 51 1.91 -2.71 7.37
C ASP A 51 0.62 -1.87 7.44
N ALA A 52 0.77 -0.57 7.52
CA ALA A 52 -0.35 0.36 7.56
C ALA A 52 -1.31 0.24 6.36
N HIS A 53 -0.83 -0.23 5.23
CA HIS A 53 -1.60 -0.42 4.00
C HIS A 53 -1.93 -1.87 3.66
N GLY A 54 -1.32 -2.85 4.34
CA GLY A 54 -1.58 -4.26 4.08
C GLY A 54 -2.48 -4.92 5.12
N PHE A 55 -2.47 -4.44 6.38
CA PHE A 55 -3.36 -4.95 7.42
C PHE A 55 -4.84 -4.68 7.06
N GLY A 56 -5.66 -5.72 7.12
CA GLY A 56 -7.06 -5.70 6.67
C GLY A 56 -7.24 -5.98 5.17
N VAL A 57 -6.14 -6.15 4.40
CA VAL A 57 -6.15 -6.31 2.94
C VAL A 57 -5.49 -7.60 2.50
N PHE A 58 -4.27 -7.85 2.97
CA PHE A 58 -3.45 -9.01 2.63
C PHE A 58 -3.60 -10.14 3.64
N GLY A 59 -3.17 -11.33 3.23
CA GLY A 59 -3.13 -12.51 4.09
C GLY A 59 -4.51 -13.11 4.35
N LYS A 60 -4.53 -14.20 5.09
CA LYS A 60 -5.75 -14.90 5.48
C LYS A 60 -6.62 -13.98 6.34
N GLN A 61 -7.87 -13.77 5.95
CA GLN A 61 -8.80 -12.93 6.72
C GLN A 61 -8.27 -11.50 6.97
N GLY A 62 -7.41 -10.96 6.09
CA GLY A 62 -6.86 -9.62 6.24
C GLY A 62 -5.78 -9.50 7.35
N ARG A 63 -5.09 -10.57 7.71
CA ARG A 63 -4.06 -10.54 8.77
C ARG A 63 -2.81 -9.74 8.40
N GLY A 64 -2.73 -9.26 7.16
CA GLY A 64 -1.67 -8.41 6.68
C GLY A 64 -0.57 -9.11 5.92
N ILE A 65 0.45 -8.34 5.57
CA ILE A 65 1.52 -8.78 4.67
C ILE A 65 2.44 -9.85 5.32
N ALA A 66 2.58 -9.83 6.64
CA ALA A 66 3.38 -10.85 7.34
C ALA A 66 2.76 -12.24 7.20
N ASP A 67 1.42 -12.35 7.30
CA ASP A 67 0.67 -13.59 7.07
C ASP A 67 0.69 -13.99 5.57
N HIS A 68 0.64 -13.01 4.66
CA HIS A 68 0.72 -13.25 3.22
C HIS A 68 2.03 -13.94 2.82
N PHE A 69 3.14 -13.56 3.43
CA PHE A 69 4.46 -14.15 3.20
C PHE A 69 4.80 -15.29 4.16
N ASP A 70 3.92 -15.67 5.09
CA ASP A 70 4.17 -16.68 6.10
C ASP A 70 5.50 -16.43 6.85
N LEU A 71 5.64 -15.23 7.40
CA LEU A 71 6.84 -14.80 8.08
C LEU A 71 6.92 -15.38 9.52
N SER A 72 8.13 -15.75 9.95
CA SER A 72 8.39 -16.15 11.34
C SER A 72 8.36 -14.93 12.27
N TRP A 73 7.84 -15.12 13.48
CA TRP A 73 7.81 -14.08 14.53
C TRP A 73 9.13 -13.95 15.32
N ASP A 74 10.16 -14.75 15.02
CA ASP A 74 11.37 -14.80 15.85
C ASP A 74 12.16 -13.49 15.91
N ASN A 75 12.24 -12.79 14.78
CA ASN A 75 12.95 -11.52 14.66
C ASN A 75 12.09 -10.41 14.01
N LEU A 76 10.76 -10.51 14.17
CA LEU A 76 9.80 -9.62 13.53
C LEU A 76 9.16 -8.69 14.54
N LEU A 77 9.17 -7.38 14.25
CA LEU A 77 8.28 -6.37 14.79
C LEU A 77 7.33 -5.94 13.67
N TYR A 78 6.06 -6.16 13.88
CA TYR A 78 5.01 -5.85 12.91
C TYR A 78 4.12 -4.73 13.43
N VAL A 79 3.88 -3.73 12.63
CA VAL A 79 3.01 -2.60 12.94
C VAL A 79 1.80 -2.60 12.03
N GLY A 80 0.63 -2.60 12.62
CA GLY A 80 -0.64 -2.45 11.90
C GLY A 80 -1.31 -1.13 12.24
N CYS A 81 -2.02 -0.57 11.27
CA CYS A 81 -2.75 0.68 11.41
C CYS A 81 -4.27 0.45 11.35
N LEU A 82 -5.02 1.12 12.22
CA LEU A 82 -6.46 0.94 12.35
C LEU A 82 -7.27 2.04 11.64
N ASN A 83 -6.61 3.09 11.15
CA ASN A 83 -7.29 4.24 10.55
C ASN A 83 -7.54 4.11 9.02
N LYS A 84 -7.15 2.99 8.42
CA LYS A 84 -7.35 2.72 6.99
C LYS A 84 -8.45 1.67 6.79
N ALA A 85 -8.11 0.40 6.72
CA ALA A 85 -9.07 -0.68 6.47
C ALA A 85 -10.19 -0.76 7.53
N PHE A 86 -9.93 -0.35 8.77
CA PHE A 86 -10.91 -0.40 9.86
C PHE A 86 -11.66 0.91 10.10
N SER A 87 -11.25 2.02 9.46
CA SER A 87 -11.87 3.35 9.63
C SER A 87 -12.00 3.80 11.10
N THR A 88 -11.04 3.39 11.95
CA THR A 88 -10.96 3.76 13.37
C THR A 88 -9.72 4.61 13.64
N GLN A 89 -9.23 4.64 14.85
CA GLN A 89 -7.99 5.34 15.20
C GLN A 89 -6.97 4.39 15.81
N GLY A 90 -5.69 4.80 15.76
CA GLY A 90 -4.58 4.11 16.39
C GLY A 90 -3.95 3.04 15.53
N GLY A 91 -3.22 2.20 16.20
CA GLY A 91 -2.48 1.08 15.62
C GLY A 91 -2.05 0.12 16.71
N PHE A 92 -1.33 -0.90 16.31
CA PHE A 92 -0.78 -1.88 17.23
C PHE A 92 0.60 -2.32 16.76
N ILE A 93 1.38 -2.83 17.70
CA ILE A 93 2.66 -3.49 17.43
C ILE A 93 2.53 -4.94 17.88
N ALA A 94 2.95 -5.86 17.05
CA ALA A 94 3.01 -7.29 17.33
C ALA A 94 4.45 -7.80 17.20
N GLY A 95 4.84 -8.73 18.06
CA GLY A 95 6.18 -9.30 18.08
C GLY A 95 6.36 -10.22 19.29
N LYS A 96 7.58 -10.70 19.51
CA LYS A 96 7.91 -11.50 20.69
C LYS A 96 7.78 -10.66 21.96
N GLU A 97 7.35 -11.28 23.05
CA GLU A 97 7.05 -10.63 24.32
C GLU A 97 8.22 -9.77 24.83
N TYR A 98 9.44 -10.25 24.75
CA TYR A 98 10.61 -9.51 25.22
C TYR A 98 10.80 -8.18 24.45
N MET A 99 10.54 -8.15 23.13
CA MET A 99 10.60 -6.92 22.34
C MET A 99 9.50 -5.94 22.76
N LEU A 100 8.28 -6.45 22.94
CA LEU A 100 7.13 -5.63 23.35
C LEU A 100 7.31 -5.07 24.77
N ASN A 101 7.92 -5.83 25.67
CA ASN A 101 8.21 -5.36 27.02
C ASN A 101 9.23 -4.21 27.02
N VAL A 102 10.28 -4.30 26.20
CA VAL A 102 11.20 -3.16 26.01
C VAL A 102 10.45 -1.93 25.53
N LEU A 103 9.63 -2.06 24.50
CA LEU A 103 8.85 -0.93 23.94
C LEU A 103 7.90 -0.32 24.96
N ARG A 104 7.20 -1.12 25.77
CA ARG A 104 6.28 -0.61 26.81
C ARG A 104 6.98 0.28 27.84
N HIS A 105 8.23 -0.02 28.15
CA HIS A 105 8.98 0.70 29.20
C HIS A 105 9.86 1.82 28.66
N THR A 106 10.17 1.82 27.35
CA THR A 106 11.13 2.77 26.77
C THR A 106 10.56 3.70 25.70
N ALA A 107 9.42 3.34 25.10
CA ALA A 107 8.85 4.17 24.03
C ALA A 107 8.12 5.40 24.59
N PRO A 108 8.62 6.63 24.39
CA PRO A 108 8.03 7.82 25.00
C PRO A 108 6.56 8.02 24.62
N LYS A 109 6.20 7.68 23.39
CA LYS A 109 4.82 7.83 22.90
C LYS A 109 3.83 6.88 23.58
N ILE A 110 4.27 5.72 24.05
CA ILE A 110 3.41 4.82 24.82
C ILE A 110 3.21 5.37 26.24
N ILE A 111 4.27 5.92 26.85
CA ILE A 111 4.26 6.43 28.21
C ILE A 111 3.46 7.74 28.33
N TYR A 112 3.64 8.66 27.35
CA TYR A 112 3.14 10.03 27.41
C TYR A 112 1.93 10.31 26.49
N SER A 113 1.32 9.29 25.89
CA SER A 113 0.08 9.45 25.12
C SER A 113 -1.12 8.85 25.85
N GLY A 114 -2.30 9.44 25.59
CA GLY A 114 -3.56 8.90 26.10
C GLY A 114 -3.95 7.57 25.44
N PRO A 115 -4.76 6.75 26.11
CA PRO A 115 -5.27 5.51 25.54
C PRO A 115 -6.25 5.77 24.41
N LEU A 116 -6.47 4.76 23.58
CA LEU A 116 -7.52 4.81 22.56
C LEU A 116 -8.90 4.93 23.22
N PRO A 117 -9.75 5.86 22.75
CA PRO A 117 -11.11 5.97 23.27
C PRO A 117 -11.91 4.67 23.07
N PRO A 118 -12.74 4.27 24.05
CA PRO A 118 -13.50 3.01 23.99
C PRO A 118 -14.34 2.80 22.72
N PRO A 119 -14.98 3.82 22.09
CA PRO A 119 -15.71 3.64 20.84
C PRO A 119 -14.85 3.10 19.69
N TYR A 120 -13.59 3.57 19.58
CA TYR A 120 -12.67 3.10 18.55
C TYR A 120 -12.22 1.65 18.78
N LEU A 121 -12.02 1.27 20.06
CA LEU A 121 -11.74 -0.13 20.40
C LEU A 121 -12.91 -1.04 20.06
N ALA A 122 -14.14 -0.63 20.38
CA ALA A 122 -15.34 -1.39 20.05
C ALA A 122 -15.52 -1.53 18.51
N ALA A 123 -15.31 -0.46 17.76
CA ALA A 123 -15.37 -0.49 16.29
C ALA A 123 -14.28 -1.40 15.70
N THR A 124 -13.05 -1.32 16.22
CA THR A 124 -11.94 -2.19 15.81
C THR A 124 -12.25 -3.67 16.08
N TYR A 125 -12.77 -3.97 17.27
CA TYR A 125 -13.18 -5.34 17.64
C TYR A 125 -14.20 -5.88 16.65
N LYS A 126 -15.25 -5.10 16.34
CA LYS A 126 -16.27 -5.47 15.35
C LYS A 126 -15.72 -5.63 13.94
N GLY A 127 -14.76 -4.78 13.54
CA GLY A 127 -14.06 -4.90 12.27
C GLY A 127 -13.27 -6.21 12.16
N ILE A 128 -12.56 -6.60 13.22
CA ILE A 128 -11.82 -7.87 13.28
C ILE A 128 -12.79 -9.07 13.21
N ASP A 129 -13.89 -9.03 13.95
CA ASP A 129 -14.93 -10.08 13.90
C ASP A 129 -15.53 -10.21 12.50
N LEU A 130 -15.78 -9.06 11.84
CA LEU A 130 -16.27 -9.03 10.46
C LEU A 130 -15.27 -9.70 9.52
N LEU A 131 -13.98 -9.35 9.59
CA LEU A 131 -12.95 -9.93 8.71
C LEU A 131 -12.80 -11.45 8.87
N LYS A 132 -13.03 -11.98 10.10
CA LYS A 132 -13.05 -13.42 10.37
C LYS A 132 -14.25 -14.14 9.77
N SER A 133 -15.33 -13.42 9.44
CA SER A 133 -16.57 -13.97 8.94
C SER A 133 -16.54 -14.23 7.42
N LYS A 134 -17.54 -14.98 6.92
CA LYS A 134 -17.78 -15.13 5.47
C LYS A 134 -18.08 -13.80 4.78
N ALA A 135 -18.75 -12.87 5.47
CA ALA A 135 -19.03 -11.54 4.95
C ALA A 135 -17.73 -10.72 4.75
N GLY A 136 -16.83 -10.75 5.73
CA GLY A 136 -15.53 -10.10 5.61
C GLY A 136 -14.67 -10.68 4.48
N GLN A 137 -14.68 -12.00 4.31
CA GLN A 137 -14.00 -12.63 3.18
C GLN A 137 -14.56 -12.17 1.83
N LYS A 138 -15.89 -11.99 1.73
CA LYS A 138 -16.53 -11.44 0.53
C LYS A 138 -16.09 -9.99 0.27
N ILE A 139 -15.94 -9.17 1.30
CA ILE A 139 -15.46 -7.78 1.19
C ILE A 139 -14.02 -7.76 0.63
N ILE A 140 -13.12 -8.58 1.18
CA ILE A 140 -11.74 -8.70 0.69
C ILE A 140 -11.71 -9.17 -0.77
N ASN A 141 -12.50 -10.18 -1.10
CA ASN A 141 -12.57 -10.69 -2.47
C ASN A 141 -13.08 -9.63 -3.46
N ASN A 142 -14.11 -8.86 -3.08
CA ASN A 142 -14.61 -7.76 -3.91
C ASN A 142 -13.55 -6.67 -4.09
N LEU A 143 -12.79 -6.34 -3.04
CA LEU A 143 -11.68 -5.39 -3.14
C LEU A 143 -10.68 -5.83 -4.20
N TRP A 144 -10.25 -7.09 -4.18
CA TRP A 144 -9.28 -7.62 -5.15
C TRP A 144 -9.85 -7.74 -6.55
N LEU A 145 -11.14 -8.07 -6.71
CA LEU A 145 -11.82 -8.06 -8.01
C LEU A 145 -11.87 -6.65 -8.60
N ASN A 146 -12.21 -5.64 -7.80
CA ASN A 146 -12.23 -4.25 -8.23
C ASN A 146 -10.81 -3.76 -8.56
N THR A 147 -9.81 -4.12 -7.75
CA THR A 147 -8.40 -3.82 -8.02
C THR A 147 -7.97 -4.34 -9.38
N LYS A 148 -8.28 -5.60 -9.68
CA LYS A 148 -7.98 -6.21 -10.97
C LYS A 148 -8.65 -5.44 -12.11
N LYS A 149 -9.95 -5.15 -12.00
CA LYS A 149 -10.72 -4.42 -13.03
C LYS A 149 -10.14 -3.03 -13.30
N VAL A 150 -9.82 -2.27 -12.26
CA VAL A 150 -9.22 -0.91 -12.40
C VAL A 150 -7.83 -0.99 -13.03
N ASN A 151 -7.00 -1.96 -12.63
CA ASN A 151 -5.69 -2.15 -13.25
C ASN A 151 -5.81 -2.52 -14.73
N GLU A 152 -6.69 -3.45 -15.09
CA GLU A 152 -6.95 -3.85 -16.47
C GLU A 152 -7.51 -2.70 -17.33
N LEU A 153 -8.35 -1.84 -16.73
CA LEU A 153 -8.86 -0.63 -17.38
C LEU A 153 -7.73 0.27 -17.84
N PHE A 154 -6.82 0.65 -16.94
CA PHE A 154 -5.72 1.57 -17.27
C PHE A 154 -4.72 0.96 -18.25
N ARG A 155 -4.40 -0.32 -18.08
CA ARG A 155 -3.55 -1.03 -19.04
C ARG A 155 -4.22 -1.13 -20.43
N GLY A 156 -5.53 -1.33 -20.48
CA GLY A 156 -6.31 -1.33 -21.74
C GLY A 156 -6.38 0.04 -22.41
N LEU A 157 -6.21 1.12 -21.66
CA LEU A 157 -6.06 2.50 -22.17
C LEU A 157 -4.60 2.85 -22.54
N GLY A 158 -3.66 1.93 -22.41
CA GLY A 158 -2.25 2.11 -22.78
C GLY A 158 -1.38 2.71 -21.65
N TYR A 159 -1.91 2.88 -20.45
CA TYR A 159 -1.12 3.41 -19.32
C TYR A 159 -0.25 2.33 -18.64
N GLU A 160 0.95 2.72 -18.22
CA GLU A 160 1.78 1.92 -17.34
C GLU A 160 1.28 2.04 -15.89
N THR A 161 1.10 0.89 -15.22
CA THR A 161 0.63 0.81 -13.83
C THR A 161 1.61 0.02 -12.96
N ASN A 162 1.37 -0.03 -11.65
CA ASN A 162 2.06 -0.93 -10.72
C ASN A 162 1.56 -2.40 -10.78
N ASN A 163 0.91 -2.79 -11.89
CA ASN A 163 0.36 -4.13 -12.13
C ASN A 163 -0.71 -4.61 -11.12
N GLY A 164 -1.32 -3.70 -10.36
CA GLY A 164 -2.35 -4.05 -9.39
C GLY A 164 -1.83 -4.90 -8.23
N SER A 165 -0.59 -4.68 -7.83
CA SER A 165 0.06 -5.39 -6.73
C SER A 165 -0.66 -5.21 -5.39
N SER A 166 -1.38 -4.10 -5.23
CA SER A 166 -2.25 -3.81 -4.08
C SER A 166 -3.47 -3.02 -4.52
N PRO A 167 -4.47 -2.78 -3.65
CA PRO A 167 -5.59 -1.89 -3.94
C PRO A 167 -5.21 -0.41 -4.15
N ILE A 168 -3.95 -0.07 -4.04
CA ILE A 168 -3.41 1.22 -4.45
C ILE A 168 -2.85 1.06 -5.86
N ILE A 169 -3.58 1.55 -6.86
CA ILE A 169 -3.13 1.55 -8.25
C ILE A 169 -2.42 2.87 -8.53
N THR A 170 -1.20 2.79 -9.04
CA THR A 170 -0.49 3.95 -9.57
C THR A 170 -0.49 3.88 -11.10
N VAL A 171 -0.79 5.00 -11.73
CA VAL A 171 -0.82 5.18 -13.17
C VAL A 171 0.23 6.22 -13.51
N LYS A 172 1.22 5.85 -14.31
CA LYS A 172 2.28 6.78 -14.73
C LYS A 172 1.74 7.78 -15.75
N MET A 173 2.08 9.05 -15.53
CA MET A 173 1.76 10.16 -16.42
C MET A 173 3.03 10.67 -17.10
N GLY A 174 2.95 11.07 -18.36
CA GLY A 174 4.12 11.49 -19.14
C GLY A 174 4.71 12.84 -18.71
N SER A 175 3.89 13.71 -18.06
CA SER A 175 4.34 15.02 -17.60
C SER A 175 3.55 15.52 -16.39
N LEU A 176 4.08 16.54 -15.70
CA LEU A 176 3.36 17.24 -14.64
C LEU A 176 2.09 17.91 -15.16
N ARG A 177 2.14 18.46 -16.36
CA ARG A 177 1.00 19.10 -17.01
C ARG A 177 -0.13 18.09 -17.22
N GLU A 178 0.18 16.96 -17.84
CA GLU A 178 -0.78 15.87 -18.05
C GLU A 178 -1.39 15.37 -16.72
N LEU A 179 -0.56 15.19 -15.70
CA LEU A 179 -1.00 14.79 -14.36
C LEU A 179 -2.06 15.76 -13.81
N VAL A 180 -1.77 17.08 -13.86
CA VAL A 180 -2.65 18.10 -13.30
C VAL A 180 -3.94 18.24 -14.11
N GLU A 181 -3.83 18.28 -15.44
CA GLU A 181 -4.98 18.38 -16.34
C GLU A 181 -5.90 17.15 -16.21
N THR A 182 -5.34 15.95 -16.14
CA THR A 182 -6.11 14.71 -15.95
C THR A 182 -6.81 14.69 -14.58
N ALA A 183 -6.08 15.04 -13.51
CA ALA A 183 -6.66 15.09 -12.18
C ALA A 183 -7.80 16.13 -12.09
N ALA A 184 -7.63 17.30 -12.70
CA ALA A 184 -8.67 18.33 -12.75
C ALA A 184 -9.90 17.89 -13.56
N HIS A 185 -9.70 17.23 -14.70
CA HIS A 185 -10.79 16.68 -15.50
C HIS A 185 -11.57 15.61 -14.75
N CYS A 186 -10.88 14.69 -14.06
CA CYS A 186 -11.50 13.69 -13.20
C CYS A 186 -12.31 14.34 -12.07
N TYR A 187 -11.76 15.36 -11.41
CA TYR A 187 -12.44 16.07 -10.33
C TYR A 187 -13.72 16.75 -10.80
N GLN A 188 -13.67 17.45 -11.94
CA GLN A 188 -14.85 18.07 -12.56
C GLN A 188 -15.93 17.06 -12.95
N SER A 189 -15.51 15.84 -13.25
CA SER A 189 -16.40 14.70 -13.56
C SER A 189 -16.89 13.96 -12.30
N GLY A 190 -16.56 14.45 -11.10
CA GLY A 190 -16.95 13.85 -9.82
C GLY A 190 -16.15 12.59 -9.46
N ILE A 191 -14.88 12.51 -9.90
CA ILE A 191 -13.93 11.45 -9.54
C ILE A 191 -12.73 12.07 -8.84
N LEU A 192 -12.53 11.70 -7.56
CA LEU A 192 -11.40 12.19 -6.77
C LEU A 192 -10.23 11.21 -6.89
N LEU A 193 -9.12 11.67 -7.48
CA LEU A 193 -7.87 10.97 -7.58
C LEU A 193 -6.73 11.77 -6.95
N ASN A 194 -5.71 11.09 -6.45
CA ASN A 194 -4.54 11.75 -5.89
C ASN A 194 -3.46 11.92 -6.98
N ALA A 195 -3.13 13.19 -7.27
CA ALA A 195 -1.99 13.52 -8.09
C ALA A 195 -0.70 13.51 -7.25
N ALA A 196 0.30 12.75 -7.67
CA ALA A 196 1.57 12.64 -6.98
C ALA A 196 2.74 13.05 -7.88
N SER A 197 3.57 13.96 -7.38
CA SER A 197 4.81 14.40 -8.01
C SER A 197 5.86 14.70 -6.94
N TYR A 198 7.05 15.14 -7.34
CA TYR A 198 8.06 15.60 -6.38
C TYR A 198 7.48 16.67 -5.43
N PRO A 199 7.79 16.63 -4.11
CA PRO A 199 8.76 15.77 -3.42
C PRO A 199 8.21 14.43 -2.92
N VAL A 200 6.93 14.12 -3.12
CA VAL A 200 6.26 12.92 -2.58
C VAL A 200 6.74 11.64 -3.28
N ILE A 201 7.11 11.77 -4.55
CA ILE A 201 7.73 10.71 -5.36
C ILE A 201 9.01 11.25 -6.01
N PRO A 202 9.88 10.41 -6.59
CA PRO A 202 11.14 10.85 -7.18
C PRO A 202 10.96 11.96 -8.23
N LYS A 203 11.93 12.87 -8.30
CA LYS A 203 11.95 13.97 -9.26
C LYS A 203 11.85 13.45 -10.70
N GLY A 204 11.01 14.07 -11.51
CA GLY A 204 10.77 13.69 -12.90
C GLY A 204 9.73 12.58 -13.09
N GLN A 205 9.17 12.06 -12.01
CA GLN A 205 8.04 11.12 -12.06
C GLN A 205 6.73 11.81 -11.72
N HIS A 206 5.64 11.33 -12.34
CA HIS A 206 4.30 11.87 -12.17
C HIS A 206 3.30 10.71 -12.15
N TRP A 207 2.55 10.56 -11.06
CA TRP A 207 1.63 9.44 -10.90
C TRP A 207 0.23 9.92 -10.51
N LEU A 208 -0.79 9.35 -11.13
CA LEU A 208 -2.11 9.31 -10.53
C LEU A 208 -2.18 8.12 -9.58
N ARG A 209 -2.55 8.36 -8.34
CA ARG A 209 -2.72 7.35 -7.31
C ARG A 209 -4.21 7.14 -7.04
N ILE A 210 -4.65 5.92 -7.22
CA ILE A 210 -6.04 5.49 -7.12
C ILE A 210 -6.15 4.51 -5.95
N ALA A 211 -6.94 4.85 -4.93
CA ALA A 211 -7.27 3.94 -3.84
C ALA A 211 -8.57 3.19 -4.19
N VAL A 212 -8.44 1.92 -4.53
CA VAL A 212 -9.61 1.08 -4.84
C VAL A 212 -10.29 0.65 -3.55
N ASN A 213 -11.62 0.61 -3.58
CA ASN A 213 -12.46 0.21 -2.45
C ASN A 213 -13.34 -0.98 -2.82
N SER A 214 -13.67 -1.81 -1.83
CA SER A 214 -14.58 -2.95 -2.01
C SER A 214 -16.01 -2.55 -2.39
N ASN A 215 -16.40 -1.32 -2.07
CA ASN A 215 -17.73 -0.77 -2.36
C ASN A 215 -17.84 -0.11 -3.73
N HIS A 216 -16.75 0.02 -4.48
CA HIS A 216 -16.86 0.51 -5.86
C HIS A 216 -17.72 -0.45 -6.68
N THR A 217 -18.72 0.10 -7.33
CA THR A 217 -19.64 -0.65 -8.19
C THR A 217 -19.10 -0.81 -9.61
N ALA A 218 -19.77 -1.60 -10.42
CA ALA A 218 -19.44 -1.69 -11.85
C ALA A 218 -19.65 -0.37 -12.57
N GLU A 219 -20.66 0.40 -12.16
CA GLU A 219 -21.00 1.73 -12.67
C GLU A 219 -19.90 2.74 -12.35
N ASP A 220 -19.33 2.71 -11.12
CA ASP A 220 -18.21 3.56 -10.73
C ASP A 220 -16.98 3.31 -11.61
N ILE A 221 -16.64 2.03 -11.82
CA ILE A 221 -15.51 1.65 -12.66
C ILE A 221 -15.77 2.01 -14.13
N GLN A 222 -16.99 1.85 -14.62
CA GLN A 222 -17.37 2.26 -15.96
C GLN A 222 -17.32 3.79 -16.12
N LYS A 223 -17.78 4.55 -15.11
CA LYS A 223 -17.65 6.00 -15.09
C LYS A 223 -16.18 6.43 -15.16
N LEU A 224 -15.30 5.80 -14.37
CA LEU A 224 -13.86 6.04 -14.43
C LEU A 224 -13.32 5.82 -15.84
N LYS A 225 -13.70 4.72 -16.49
CA LYS A 225 -13.31 4.41 -17.86
C LYS A 225 -13.75 5.49 -18.84
N ASN A 226 -15.01 5.90 -18.79
CA ASN A 226 -15.58 6.88 -19.70
C ASN A 226 -14.86 8.22 -19.59
N VAL A 227 -14.63 8.72 -18.37
CA VAL A 227 -13.94 9.99 -18.10
C VAL A 227 -12.51 9.98 -18.67
N PHE A 228 -11.77 8.88 -18.50
CA PHE A 228 -10.43 8.77 -19.07
C PHE A 228 -10.46 8.65 -20.59
N THR A 229 -11.41 7.94 -21.16
CA THR A 229 -11.57 7.84 -22.63
C THR A 229 -11.89 9.20 -23.24
N GLU A 230 -12.78 9.98 -22.62
CA GLU A 230 -13.11 11.34 -23.04
C GLU A 230 -11.92 12.29 -22.94
N TYR A 231 -11.14 12.19 -21.85
CA TYR A 231 -9.92 12.98 -21.70
C TYR A 231 -8.92 12.70 -22.81
N LEU A 232 -8.65 11.43 -23.11
CA LEU A 232 -7.73 11.02 -24.17
C LEU A 232 -8.19 11.53 -25.55
N ALA A 233 -9.49 11.46 -25.85
CA ALA A 233 -10.04 11.96 -27.09
C ALA A 233 -9.89 13.49 -27.26
N LYS A 234 -10.02 14.25 -26.15
CA LYS A 234 -9.90 15.72 -26.16
C LYS A 234 -8.46 16.21 -26.18
N SER A 235 -7.57 15.51 -25.48
CA SER A 235 -6.17 15.95 -25.31
C SER A 235 -5.29 15.71 -26.55
N GLY A 236 -5.77 14.96 -27.53
CA GLY A 236 -4.96 14.55 -28.69
C GLY A 236 -3.71 13.72 -28.30
N SER A 237 -3.65 13.33 -27.04
CA SER A 237 -2.53 12.57 -26.49
C SER A 237 -2.59 11.16 -27.04
N SER A 238 -1.85 10.90 -28.12
CA SER A 238 -1.62 9.55 -28.61
C SER A 238 -0.70 8.79 -27.64
N VAL A 239 -1.22 8.42 -26.46
CA VAL A 239 -0.55 7.44 -25.58
C VAL A 239 -0.26 6.16 -26.36
N ILE A 240 -1.04 5.90 -27.41
CA ILE A 240 -0.88 4.79 -28.35
C ILE A 240 0.42 4.89 -29.17
N GLU A 241 0.86 6.09 -29.59
CA GLU A 241 2.13 6.26 -30.32
C GLU A 241 3.36 6.02 -29.45
N THR A 242 3.30 6.38 -28.17
CA THR A 242 4.41 6.16 -27.24
C THR A 242 4.58 4.66 -26.91
N ALA A 243 3.50 3.91 -26.78
CA ALA A 243 3.54 2.47 -26.53
C ALA A 243 4.11 1.69 -27.73
N GLN A 244 3.81 2.10 -28.96
CA GLN A 244 4.36 1.49 -30.18
C GLN A 244 5.85 1.79 -30.39
N GLN A 245 6.35 2.95 -29.96
CA GLN A 245 7.78 3.28 -30.04
C GLN A 245 8.65 2.54 -29.02
N ILE A 246 8.09 2.11 -27.88
CA ILE A 246 8.80 1.34 -26.86
C ILE A 246 8.92 -0.14 -27.24
N HIS A 247 7.97 -0.67 -28.03
CA HIS A 247 8.00 -2.08 -28.49
C HIS A 247 8.90 -2.31 -29.72
N ASN A 248 9.38 -1.25 -30.35
CA ASN A 248 10.25 -1.31 -31.54
C ASN A 248 11.71 -0.90 -31.26
N LYS A 249 12.12 -0.85 -30.00
CA LYS A 249 13.49 -0.74 -29.55
C LYS A 249 13.84 -1.89 -28.58
#